data_6f105cb39cf8b5c6c720883861cea077
#
_entry.id   6f105cb39cf8b5c6c720883861cea077
#
_cell.length_a   1.000
_cell.length_b   1.000
_cell.length_c   1.000
_cell.angle_alpha   90.00
_cell.angle_beta   90.00
_cell.angle_gamma   90.00
#
_symmetry.space_group_name_H-M   'P 1'
#
loop_
_entity.id
_entity.type
_entity.pdbx_description
1 polymer ?
#
loop_
_entity_poly.entity_id
_entity_poly.type
_entity_poly.pdbx_seq_one_letter_code
_entity_poly.pdbx_strand_id
1 'polypeptide(L)'
;MMSFLKGRLAGNKGYTIDQTILIVAIIAILITLIIITVGWQLITRSTGTKLAAQLRQIEDANGQFYSQQHMWPYQAQSGTATGSSNMAALANQLASGSWTNAVDTSQLSNLIPGFTSSAAGVTQPNGGAVTEVVNTVDSVGLGSGKFIVVQFADVSLGDAEEADKAIDGEDDNKTGRLVYQANACTGATAMPTISAAPSNGTVNVCYVANAVQ
;
A
#
# COMPACT_ATOMS: atom_id res chain seq x y z
N MET A 1 75.76 -24.21 40.24
CA MET A 1 75.38 -23.44 39.01
C MET A 1 73.89 -23.38 38.94
N MET A 2 73.24 -22.34 39.50
CA MET A 2 71.78 -22.17 39.56
C MET A 2 71.43 -21.04 38.63
N SER A 3 70.75 -21.39 37.51
CA SER A 3 70.26 -20.43 36.55
C SER A 3 68.85 -19.93 36.99
N PHE A 4 68.76 -18.66 37.32
CA PHE A 4 67.55 -17.98 37.68
C PHE A 4 66.72 -17.71 36.41
N LEU A 5 65.62 -18.46 36.23
CA LEU A 5 64.56 -18.14 35.29
C LEU A 5 63.83 -16.92 35.79
N LYS A 6 64.13 -15.75 35.27
CA LYS A 6 63.29 -14.55 35.38
C LYS A 6 62.07 -14.72 34.57
N GLY A 7 60.95 -15.14 35.21
CA GLY A 7 59.63 -15.06 34.65
C GLY A 7 59.30 -13.61 34.35
N ARG A 8 59.17 -13.27 33.07
CA ARG A 8 58.54 -12.00 32.63
C ARG A 8 57.05 -12.08 32.97
N LEU A 9 56.67 -11.42 34.06
CA LEU A 9 55.28 -11.05 34.29
C LEU A 9 54.88 -10.11 33.16
N ALA A 10 54.10 -10.65 32.18
CA ALA A 10 53.43 -9.84 31.21
C ALA A 10 52.44 -8.95 31.98
N GLY A 11 52.77 -7.69 32.11
CA GLY A 11 51.92 -6.71 32.74
C GLY A 11 50.59 -6.64 31.98
N ASN A 12 49.55 -7.06 32.62
CA ASN A 12 48.20 -6.74 32.17
C ASN A 12 48.08 -5.21 32.16
N LYS A 13 48.25 -4.62 30.98
CA LYS A 13 47.90 -3.21 30.79
C LYS A 13 46.39 -3.12 30.92
N GLY A 14 45.92 -2.80 32.12
CA GLY A 14 44.53 -2.45 32.33
C GLY A 14 44.16 -1.29 31.41
N TYR A 15 43.02 -1.38 30.78
CA TYR A 15 42.46 -0.26 30.00
C TYR A 15 42.37 0.95 30.91
N THR A 16 42.87 2.10 30.46
CA THR A 16 42.64 3.36 31.15
C THR A 16 41.17 3.76 31.04
N ILE A 17 40.67 4.47 32.03
CA ILE A 17 39.27 4.96 32.03
C ILE A 17 38.96 5.71 30.71
N ASP A 18 39.91 6.50 30.21
CA ASP A 18 39.78 7.24 28.96
C ASP A 18 39.60 6.33 27.73
N GLN A 19 40.34 5.20 27.67
CA GLN A 19 40.18 4.22 26.62
C GLN A 19 38.81 3.53 26.67
N THR A 20 38.32 3.26 27.86
CA THR A 20 36.99 2.64 28.05
C THR A 20 35.88 3.61 27.60
N ILE A 21 35.97 4.88 27.97
CA ILE A 21 35.02 5.92 27.57
C ILE A 21 35.00 6.08 26.02
N LEU A 22 36.17 6.10 25.40
CA LEU A 22 36.31 6.24 23.95
C LEU A 22 35.71 5.04 23.21
N ILE A 23 35.92 3.82 23.66
CA ILE A 23 35.34 2.61 23.07
C ILE A 23 33.83 2.63 23.20
N VAL A 24 33.31 2.97 24.37
CA VAL A 24 31.83 3.06 24.58
C VAL A 24 31.21 4.14 23.70
N ALA A 25 31.87 5.28 23.53
CA ALA A 25 31.38 6.36 22.67
C ALA A 25 31.33 5.91 21.20
N ILE A 26 32.36 5.22 20.71
CA ILE A 26 32.37 4.69 19.33
C ILE A 26 31.25 3.66 19.13
N ILE A 27 31.08 2.73 20.08
CA ILE A 27 30.03 1.71 20.01
C ILE A 27 28.63 2.38 20.02
N ALA A 28 28.42 3.39 20.86
CA ALA A 28 27.15 4.11 20.91
C ALA A 28 26.81 4.79 19.58
N ILE A 29 27.77 5.41 18.92
CA ILE A 29 27.60 6.03 17.59
C ILE A 29 27.29 4.96 16.55
N LEU A 30 27.99 3.84 16.54
CA LEU A 30 27.75 2.75 15.59
C LEU A 30 26.34 2.15 15.75
N ILE A 31 25.91 1.90 16.99
CA ILE A 31 24.57 1.38 17.28
C ILE A 31 23.51 2.38 16.81
N THR A 32 23.71 3.67 17.07
CA THR A 32 22.77 4.71 16.65
C THR A 32 22.63 4.74 15.11
N LEU A 33 23.73 4.66 14.37
CA LEU A 33 23.71 4.62 12.91
C LEU A 33 22.96 3.37 12.39
N ILE A 34 23.20 2.21 12.99
CA ILE A 34 22.51 0.96 12.60
C ILE A 34 21.01 1.07 12.87
N ILE A 35 20.59 1.60 14.03
CA ILE A 35 19.17 1.75 14.37
C ILE A 35 18.47 2.69 13.39
N ILE A 36 19.10 3.80 13.01
CA ILE A 36 18.50 4.75 12.06
C ILE A 36 18.32 4.08 10.69
N THR A 37 19.34 3.43 10.16
CA THR A 37 19.27 2.84 8.81
C THR A 37 18.29 1.68 8.72
N VAL A 38 18.29 0.77 9.68
CA VAL A 38 17.38 -0.39 9.71
C VAL A 38 15.95 0.04 10.04
N GLY A 39 15.79 1.04 10.91
CA GLY A 39 14.48 1.53 11.33
C GLY A 39 13.64 2.06 10.15
N TRP A 40 14.23 2.83 9.27
CA TRP A 40 13.52 3.33 8.06
C TRP A 40 13.05 2.20 7.15
N GLN A 41 13.88 1.18 6.91
CA GLN A 41 13.51 0.04 6.07
C GLN A 41 12.36 -0.78 6.66
N LEU A 42 12.33 -0.94 7.99
CA LEU A 42 11.24 -1.65 8.66
C LEU A 42 9.91 -0.89 8.59
N ILE A 43 9.95 0.44 8.71
CA ILE A 43 8.75 1.28 8.61
C ILE A 43 8.18 1.19 7.19
N THR A 44 8.97 1.38 6.15
CA THR A 44 8.52 1.32 4.76
C THR A 44 7.93 -0.06 4.42
N ARG A 45 8.57 -1.14 4.83
CA ARG A 45 8.01 -2.49 4.64
C ARG A 45 6.69 -2.70 5.38
N SER A 46 6.54 -2.15 6.57
CA SER A 46 5.30 -2.25 7.34
C SER A 46 4.15 -1.49 6.69
N THR A 47 4.42 -0.31 6.12
CA THR A 47 3.40 0.51 5.46
C THR A 47 3.02 -0.04 4.10
N GLY A 48 3.97 -0.55 3.31
CA GLY A 48 3.70 -1.20 2.02
C GLY A 48 2.89 -2.49 2.17
N THR A 49 3.20 -3.34 3.16
CA THR A 49 2.38 -4.54 3.45
C THR A 49 0.98 -4.18 3.93
N LYS A 50 0.81 -3.09 4.67
CA LYS A 50 -0.51 -2.57 5.04
C LYS A 50 -1.31 -2.14 3.81
N LEU A 51 -0.68 -1.42 2.89
CA LEU A 51 -1.29 -0.99 1.63
C LEU A 51 -1.75 -2.20 0.82
N ALA A 52 -0.92 -3.22 0.66
CA ALA A 52 -1.28 -4.46 -0.02
C ALA A 52 -2.47 -5.17 0.65
N ALA A 53 -2.52 -5.19 1.98
CA ALA A 53 -3.64 -5.76 2.73
C ALA A 53 -4.93 -4.96 2.53
N GLN A 54 -4.86 -3.63 2.48
CA GLN A 54 -6.00 -2.76 2.22
C GLN A 54 -6.56 -2.96 0.81
N LEU A 55 -5.71 -3.12 -0.20
CA LEU A 55 -6.13 -3.38 -1.57
C LEU A 55 -6.86 -4.73 -1.69
N ARG A 56 -6.33 -5.78 -1.06
CA ARG A 56 -7.00 -7.08 -0.98
C ARG A 56 -8.32 -7.02 -0.20
N GLN A 57 -8.38 -6.22 0.87
CA GLN A 57 -9.63 -6.00 1.60
C GLN A 57 -10.71 -5.40 0.71
N ILE A 58 -10.37 -4.47 -0.19
CA ILE A 58 -11.34 -3.89 -1.14
C ILE A 58 -11.76 -4.94 -2.17
N GLU A 59 -10.84 -5.75 -2.66
CA GLU A 59 -11.17 -6.85 -3.58
C GLU A 59 -12.16 -7.83 -2.95
N ASP A 60 -11.92 -8.23 -1.71
CA ASP A 60 -12.81 -9.10 -0.94
C ASP A 60 -14.17 -8.42 -0.68
N ALA A 61 -14.17 -7.13 -0.36
CA ALA A 61 -15.38 -6.34 -0.16
C ALA A 61 -16.23 -6.27 -1.44
N ASN A 62 -15.61 -6.10 -2.60
CA ASN A 62 -16.28 -6.15 -3.89
C ASN A 62 -16.95 -7.52 -4.13
N GLY A 63 -16.23 -8.60 -3.84
CA GLY A 63 -16.76 -9.97 -3.92
C GLY A 63 -17.94 -10.19 -2.96
N GLN A 64 -17.83 -9.69 -1.73
CA GLN A 64 -18.92 -9.77 -0.74
C GLN A 64 -20.14 -8.95 -1.17
N PHE A 65 -19.94 -7.73 -1.65
CA PHE A 65 -21.01 -6.89 -2.17
C PHE A 65 -21.74 -7.59 -3.31
N TYR A 66 -21.00 -8.14 -4.27
CA TYR A 66 -21.57 -8.88 -5.38
C TYR A 66 -22.36 -10.12 -4.91
N SER A 67 -21.85 -10.85 -3.93
CA SER A 67 -22.55 -12.03 -3.40
C SER A 67 -23.86 -11.69 -2.67
N GLN A 68 -23.94 -10.52 -2.03
CA GLN A 68 -25.11 -10.03 -1.31
C GLN A 68 -26.14 -9.40 -2.23
N GLN A 69 -25.69 -8.59 -3.19
CA GLN A 69 -26.54 -7.74 -4.02
C GLN A 69 -26.74 -8.26 -5.45
N HIS A 70 -25.98 -9.28 -5.87
CA HIS A 70 -25.93 -9.81 -7.25
C HIS A 70 -25.60 -8.74 -8.30
N MET A 71 -24.92 -7.69 -7.88
CA MET A 71 -24.42 -6.60 -8.72
C MET A 71 -23.14 -6.03 -8.17
N TRP A 72 -22.36 -5.36 -8.99
CA TRP A 72 -21.14 -4.68 -8.56
C TRP A 72 -21.44 -3.30 -7.96
N PRO A 73 -20.56 -2.73 -7.13
CA PRO A 73 -20.76 -1.42 -6.49
C PRO A 73 -21.07 -0.29 -7.48
N TYR A 74 -20.45 -0.29 -8.66
CA TYR A 74 -20.69 0.72 -9.69
C TYR A 74 -22.10 0.67 -10.31
N GLN A 75 -22.81 -0.42 -10.15
CA GLN A 75 -24.19 -0.63 -10.62
C GLN A 75 -25.24 -0.29 -9.56
N ALA A 76 -24.81 -0.17 -8.31
CA ALA A 76 -25.70 -0.05 -7.16
C ALA A 76 -26.29 1.36 -6.98
N GLN A 77 -25.72 2.37 -7.62
CA GLN A 77 -26.16 3.76 -7.47
C GLN A 77 -26.83 4.28 -8.73
N SER A 78 -27.89 5.07 -8.55
CA SER A 78 -28.56 5.80 -9.63
C SER A 78 -27.86 7.15 -9.85
N GLY A 79 -27.71 7.55 -11.11
CA GLY A 79 -27.06 8.80 -11.50
C GLY A 79 -25.71 8.58 -12.16
N THR A 80 -24.89 9.63 -12.24
CA THR A 80 -23.54 9.52 -12.78
C THR A 80 -22.62 8.89 -11.72
N ALA A 81 -22.43 7.58 -11.81
CA ALA A 81 -21.49 6.89 -10.93
C ALA A 81 -20.06 7.42 -11.17
N THR A 82 -19.41 7.84 -10.10
CA THR A 82 -18.00 8.25 -10.09
C THR A 82 -17.19 7.21 -9.33
N GLY A 83 -15.87 7.22 -9.50
CA GLY A 83 -15.00 6.33 -8.73
C GLY A 83 -15.16 6.47 -7.21
N SER A 84 -15.41 7.69 -6.73
CA SER A 84 -15.69 7.95 -5.31
C SER A 84 -17.04 7.37 -4.87
N SER A 85 -18.07 7.43 -5.72
CA SER A 85 -19.38 6.85 -5.43
C SER A 85 -19.32 5.32 -5.33
N ASN A 86 -18.56 4.67 -6.22
CA ASN A 86 -18.39 3.22 -6.19
C ASN A 86 -17.76 2.76 -4.88
N MET A 87 -16.67 3.43 -4.45
CA MET A 87 -16.06 3.15 -3.17
C MET A 87 -16.99 3.45 -1.99
N ALA A 88 -17.77 4.52 -2.05
CA ALA A 88 -18.71 4.86 -0.99
C ALA A 88 -19.81 3.78 -0.83
N ALA A 89 -20.21 3.10 -1.90
CA ALA A 89 -21.15 1.98 -1.85
C ALA A 89 -20.65 0.84 -0.96
N LEU A 90 -19.35 0.50 -1.01
CA LEU A 90 -18.74 -0.52 -0.14
C LEU A 90 -18.75 -0.12 1.35
N ALA A 91 -18.77 1.15 1.65
CA ALA A 91 -18.87 1.68 3.01
C ALA A 91 -20.31 1.86 3.49
N ASN A 92 -21.31 1.40 2.73
CA ASN A 92 -22.73 1.68 2.96
C ASN A 92 -23.04 3.19 3.01
N GLN A 93 -22.45 3.94 2.10
CA GLN A 93 -22.58 5.39 1.97
C GLN A 93 -22.91 5.75 0.52
N LEU A 94 -23.54 6.90 0.33
CA LEU A 94 -23.77 7.45 -1.00
C LEU A 94 -23.01 8.76 -1.13
N ALA A 95 -22.03 8.80 -2.02
CA ALA A 95 -21.30 10.02 -2.33
C ALA A 95 -22.17 10.99 -3.16
N SER A 96 -23.03 10.46 -4.05
CA SER A 96 -24.01 11.22 -4.81
C SER A 96 -25.10 10.27 -5.34
N GLY A 97 -26.31 10.81 -5.54
CA GLY A 97 -27.42 10.01 -6.03
C GLY A 97 -28.17 9.24 -4.94
N SER A 98 -28.81 8.16 -5.34
CA SER A 98 -29.54 7.23 -4.45
C SER A 98 -29.25 5.79 -4.86
N TRP A 99 -29.53 4.86 -3.96
CA TRP A 99 -29.49 3.44 -4.33
C TRP A 99 -30.48 3.14 -5.45
N THR A 100 -30.09 2.27 -6.37
CA THR A 100 -31.02 1.75 -7.36
C THR A 100 -32.05 0.87 -6.67
N ASN A 101 -33.27 0.75 -7.30
CA ASN A 101 -34.34 -0.08 -6.74
C ASN A 101 -33.98 -1.59 -6.66
N ALA A 102 -32.91 -1.99 -7.31
CA ALA A 102 -32.44 -3.38 -7.29
C ALA A 102 -31.56 -3.70 -6.07
N VAL A 103 -31.11 -2.68 -5.32
CA VAL A 103 -30.30 -2.86 -4.11
C VAL A 103 -31.19 -3.21 -2.92
N ASP A 104 -30.89 -4.31 -2.26
CA ASP A 104 -31.49 -4.64 -0.97
C ASP A 104 -30.77 -3.86 0.16
N THR A 105 -31.36 -2.74 0.53
CA THR A 105 -30.79 -1.85 1.54
C THR A 105 -30.74 -2.48 2.94
N SER A 106 -31.49 -3.55 3.20
CA SER A 106 -31.46 -4.26 4.49
C SER A 106 -30.20 -5.10 4.67
N GLN A 107 -29.53 -5.45 3.59
CA GLN A 107 -28.28 -6.23 3.58
C GLN A 107 -27.03 -5.37 3.45
N LEU A 108 -27.18 -4.06 3.30
CA LEU A 108 -26.03 -3.16 3.20
C LEU A 108 -25.32 -3.05 4.55
N SER A 109 -24.03 -3.22 4.51
CA SER A 109 -23.13 -3.04 5.65
C SER A 109 -21.86 -2.33 5.20
N ASN A 110 -21.09 -1.80 6.16
CA ASN A 110 -19.77 -1.29 5.85
C ASN A 110 -18.79 -2.47 5.69
N LEU A 111 -18.41 -2.75 4.45
CA LEU A 111 -17.48 -3.83 4.09
C LEU A 111 -16.00 -3.41 4.17
N ILE A 112 -15.73 -2.11 4.34
CA ILE A 112 -14.39 -1.54 4.41
C ILE A 112 -14.18 -0.72 5.70
N PRO A 113 -14.34 -1.32 6.89
CA PRO A 113 -14.33 -0.58 8.16
C PRO A 113 -13.00 0.11 8.50
N GLY A 114 -11.90 -0.26 7.83
CA GLY A 114 -10.59 0.36 8.00
C GLY A 114 -10.41 1.69 7.28
N PHE A 115 -11.40 2.11 6.46
CA PHE A 115 -11.35 3.34 5.69
C PHE A 115 -12.25 4.41 6.29
N THR A 116 -11.84 5.68 6.13
CA THR A 116 -12.72 6.81 6.47
C THR A 116 -13.65 7.05 5.31
N SER A 117 -14.97 6.96 5.55
CA SER A 117 -16.01 7.16 4.55
C SER A 117 -16.91 8.33 4.89
N SER A 118 -17.31 9.07 3.86
CA SER A 118 -18.25 10.19 3.96
C SER A 118 -19.03 10.33 2.65
N ALA A 119 -20.00 11.24 2.63
CA ALA A 119 -20.69 11.59 1.39
C ALA A 119 -19.78 12.19 0.30
N ALA A 120 -18.58 12.65 0.65
CA ALA A 120 -17.59 13.14 -0.31
C ALA A 120 -16.75 12.02 -0.94
N GLY A 121 -16.77 10.81 -0.38
CA GLY A 121 -16.03 9.66 -0.84
C GLY A 121 -15.32 8.91 0.28
N VAL A 122 -14.39 8.06 -0.09
CA VAL A 122 -13.61 7.22 0.81
C VAL A 122 -12.14 7.66 0.77
N THR A 123 -11.53 7.72 1.93
CA THR A 123 -10.11 8.01 2.08
C THR A 123 -9.39 6.88 2.82
N GLN A 124 -8.16 6.62 2.42
CA GLN A 124 -7.27 5.72 3.14
C GLN A 124 -6.86 6.31 4.49
N PRO A 125 -6.36 5.51 5.44
CA PRO A 125 -5.92 6.01 6.74
C PRO A 125 -4.84 7.10 6.68
N ASN A 126 -4.06 7.17 5.60
CA ASN A 126 -3.04 8.20 5.37
C ASN A 126 -3.60 9.49 4.73
N GLY A 127 -4.91 9.56 4.49
CA GLY A 127 -5.60 10.76 3.99
C GLY A 127 -5.77 10.87 2.48
N GLY A 128 -5.13 10.02 1.69
CA GLY A 128 -5.30 9.99 0.23
C GLY A 128 -6.69 9.47 -0.19
N ALA A 129 -7.24 10.02 -1.28
CA ALA A 129 -8.52 9.58 -1.82
C ALA A 129 -8.43 8.16 -2.38
N VAL A 130 -9.51 7.38 -2.18
CA VAL A 130 -9.66 6.06 -2.77
C VAL A 130 -10.85 6.10 -3.74
N THR A 131 -10.60 5.69 -4.97
CA THR A 131 -11.60 5.64 -6.02
C THR A 131 -11.63 4.26 -6.67
N GLU A 132 -12.78 3.87 -7.18
CA GLU A 132 -12.98 2.60 -7.86
C GLU A 132 -13.72 2.83 -9.17
N VAL A 133 -13.17 2.31 -10.26
CA VAL A 133 -13.76 2.42 -11.59
C VAL A 133 -13.70 1.10 -12.33
N VAL A 134 -14.61 0.92 -13.30
CA VAL A 134 -14.51 -0.19 -14.26
C VAL A 134 -13.72 0.30 -15.46
N ASN A 135 -12.58 -0.28 -15.70
CA ASN A 135 -11.76 0.03 -16.86
C ASN A 135 -11.50 -1.21 -17.73
N THR A 136 -11.36 -0.99 -19.02
CA THR A 136 -10.72 -1.98 -19.88
C THR A 136 -9.22 -1.94 -19.59
N VAL A 137 -8.67 -3.07 -19.26
CA VAL A 137 -7.25 -3.26 -18.93
C VAL A 137 -6.64 -4.14 -20.02
N ASP A 138 -5.62 -3.65 -20.70
CA ASP A 138 -4.92 -4.37 -21.78
C ASP A 138 -3.40 -4.18 -21.77
N SER A 139 -2.91 -3.29 -20.90
CA SER A 139 -1.52 -2.80 -20.93
C SER A 139 -0.63 -3.34 -19.79
N VAL A 140 -1.19 -4.08 -18.84
CA VAL A 140 -0.45 -4.50 -17.61
C VAL A 140 -0.11 -6.00 -17.56
N GLY A 141 -0.21 -6.69 -18.69
CA GLY A 141 0.15 -8.12 -18.76
C GLY A 141 -0.90 -9.11 -18.25
N LEU A 142 -2.05 -8.66 -17.79
CA LEU A 142 -3.15 -9.51 -17.27
C LEU A 142 -4.11 -10.02 -18.37
N GLY A 143 -3.85 -9.70 -19.63
CA GLY A 143 -4.78 -9.92 -20.73
C GLY A 143 -5.80 -8.79 -20.87
N SER A 144 -6.46 -8.72 -22.04
CA SER A 144 -7.47 -7.69 -22.31
C SER A 144 -8.80 -8.08 -21.70
N GLY A 145 -9.39 -7.19 -20.91
CA GLY A 145 -10.68 -7.42 -20.26
C GLY A 145 -11.18 -6.20 -19.51
N LYS A 146 -12.43 -6.28 -19.02
CA LYS A 146 -12.98 -5.28 -18.10
C LYS A 146 -12.71 -5.72 -16.67
N PHE A 147 -12.16 -4.81 -15.89
CA PHE A 147 -11.84 -5.04 -14.49
C PHE A 147 -12.30 -3.88 -13.63
N ILE A 148 -12.59 -4.18 -12.38
CA ILE A 148 -12.67 -3.19 -11.32
C ILE A 148 -11.24 -2.78 -11.00
N VAL A 149 -10.94 -1.51 -11.14
CA VAL A 149 -9.63 -0.92 -10.81
C VAL A 149 -9.80 0.05 -9.65
N VAL A 150 -9.07 -0.20 -8.59
CA VAL A 150 -9.06 0.63 -7.38
C VAL A 150 -7.84 1.52 -7.42
N GLN A 151 -8.01 2.82 -7.28
CA GLN A 151 -6.90 3.78 -7.23
C GLN A 151 -6.79 4.39 -5.84
N PHE A 152 -5.58 4.36 -5.30
CA PHE A 152 -5.17 5.09 -4.10
C PHE A 152 -4.33 6.28 -4.52
N ALA A 153 -4.74 7.48 -4.14
CA ALA A 153 -3.99 8.70 -4.40
C ALA A 153 -2.99 8.99 -3.27
N ASP A 154 -1.95 9.75 -3.61
CA ASP A 154 -0.96 10.31 -2.66
C ASP A 154 -0.23 9.26 -1.81
N VAL A 155 0.05 8.09 -2.37
CA VAL A 155 0.84 7.03 -1.75
C VAL A 155 2.32 7.36 -1.90
N SER A 156 3.14 7.15 -0.86
CA SER A 156 4.59 7.31 -0.99
C SER A 156 5.16 6.27 -1.97
N LEU A 157 6.15 6.65 -2.76
CA LEU A 157 6.76 5.76 -3.73
C LEU A 157 7.27 4.47 -3.08
N GLY A 158 7.97 4.58 -1.94
CA GLY A 158 8.49 3.41 -1.23
C GLY A 158 7.39 2.45 -0.73
N ASP A 159 6.23 2.98 -0.31
CA ASP A 159 5.09 2.14 0.08
C ASP A 159 4.47 1.44 -1.14
N ALA A 160 4.43 2.11 -2.30
CA ALA A 160 3.95 1.53 -3.55
C ALA A 160 4.85 0.39 -4.03
N GLU A 161 6.18 0.59 -4.03
CA GLU A 161 7.18 -0.44 -4.38
C GLU A 161 7.09 -1.68 -3.48
N GLU A 162 6.98 -1.49 -2.16
CA GLU A 162 6.85 -2.61 -1.23
C GLU A 162 5.49 -3.31 -1.32
N ALA A 163 4.41 -2.57 -1.64
CA ALA A 163 3.10 -3.16 -1.89
C ALA A 163 3.10 -4.00 -3.16
N ASP A 164 3.77 -3.54 -4.22
CA ASP A 164 3.94 -4.24 -5.48
C ASP A 164 4.66 -5.57 -5.28
N LYS A 165 5.79 -5.55 -4.59
CA LYS A 165 6.51 -6.76 -4.18
C LYS A 165 5.63 -7.74 -3.37
N ALA A 166 4.74 -7.21 -2.54
CA ALA A 166 3.85 -8.04 -1.72
C ALA A 166 2.68 -8.65 -2.52
N ILE A 167 2.26 -8.02 -3.62
CA ILE A 167 1.15 -8.47 -4.46
C ILE A 167 1.64 -9.28 -5.65
N ASP A 168 2.56 -8.75 -6.44
CA ASP A 168 3.01 -9.32 -7.70
C ASP A 168 4.37 -10.04 -7.59
N GLY A 169 5.10 -9.82 -6.49
CA GLY A 169 6.40 -10.47 -6.22
C GLY A 169 7.58 -9.78 -6.89
N GLU A 170 7.35 -8.76 -7.69
CA GLU A 170 8.35 -8.01 -8.45
C GLU A 170 8.25 -6.52 -8.11
N ASP A 171 9.26 -5.75 -8.48
CA ASP A 171 9.30 -4.30 -8.35
C ASP A 171 9.22 -3.69 -9.76
N ASP A 172 8.03 -3.71 -10.33
CA ASP A 172 7.78 -3.17 -11.67
C ASP A 172 6.47 -2.36 -11.70
N ASN A 173 6.59 -1.07 -11.78
CA ASN A 173 5.44 -0.16 -11.73
C ASN A 173 4.46 -0.29 -12.90
N LYS A 174 4.70 -1.15 -13.89
CA LYS A 174 3.95 -1.19 -15.16
C LYS A 174 3.19 -2.47 -15.41
N THR A 175 3.60 -3.57 -14.81
CA THR A 175 3.02 -4.89 -15.06
C THR A 175 2.49 -5.50 -13.77
N GLY A 176 1.56 -6.45 -13.90
CA GLY A 176 0.94 -7.11 -12.75
C GLY A 176 -0.41 -6.54 -12.37
N ARG A 177 -0.87 -6.93 -11.21
CA ARG A 177 -2.15 -6.49 -10.64
C ARG A 177 -2.04 -5.14 -9.93
N LEU A 178 -0.85 -4.79 -9.45
CA LEU A 178 -0.57 -3.50 -8.87
C LEU A 178 0.35 -2.71 -9.79
N VAL A 179 -0.07 -1.52 -10.16
CA VAL A 179 0.73 -0.59 -10.97
C VAL A 179 0.67 0.80 -10.37
N TYR A 180 1.71 1.59 -10.59
CA TYR A 180 1.77 2.93 -10.00
C TYR A 180 2.49 3.93 -10.88
N GLN A 181 2.04 5.20 -10.85
CA GLN A 181 2.61 6.32 -11.58
C GLN A 181 2.27 7.66 -10.92
N ALA A 182 2.92 8.75 -11.36
CA ALA A 182 2.64 10.10 -10.84
C ALA A 182 1.23 10.59 -11.18
N ASN A 183 0.73 10.29 -12.38
CA ASN A 183 -0.61 10.65 -12.81
C ASN A 183 -1.65 9.60 -12.38
N ALA A 184 -2.93 9.92 -12.53
CA ALA A 184 -3.98 8.92 -12.34
C ALA A 184 -3.77 7.74 -13.30
N CYS A 185 -3.96 6.53 -12.78
CA CYS A 185 -3.85 5.30 -13.56
C CYS A 185 -5.21 4.69 -13.88
N THR A 186 -6.29 5.41 -13.60
CA THR A 186 -7.65 5.10 -14.03
C THR A 186 -8.10 6.10 -15.09
N GLY A 187 -8.83 5.64 -16.09
CA GLY A 187 -9.44 6.47 -17.13
C GLY A 187 -10.95 6.40 -17.09
N ALA A 188 -11.62 7.11 -18.00
CA ALA A 188 -13.07 7.10 -18.07
C ALA A 188 -13.64 5.74 -18.49
N THR A 189 -12.96 5.04 -19.40
CA THR A 189 -13.39 3.73 -19.95
C THR A 189 -12.25 2.70 -20.00
N ALA A 190 -11.01 3.15 -20.09
CA ALA A 190 -9.85 2.29 -20.19
C ALA A 190 -8.72 2.81 -19.28
N MET A 191 -7.93 1.89 -18.79
CA MET A 191 -6.72 2.21 -18.04
C MET A 191 -5.70 2.85 -18.99
N PRO A 192 -5.13 4.01 -18.66
CA PRO A 192 -4.09 4.61 -19.48
C PRO A 192 -2.82 3.77 -19.47
N THR A 193 -1.98 3.92 -20.48
CA THR A 193 -0.65 3.32 -20.48
C THR A 193 0.16 3.87 -19.29
N ILE A 194 0.69 2.97 -18.47
CA ILE A 194 1.44 3.35 -17.28
C ILE A 194 2.78 3.95 -17.65
N SER A 195 3.04 5.15 -17.19
CA SER A 195 4.31 5.85 -17.37
C SER A 195 5.37 5.31 -16.39
N ALA A 196 6.64 5.69 -16.62
CA ALA A 196 7.69 5.38 -15.67
C ALA A 196 7.37 5.98 -14.28
N ALA A 197 7.72 5.26 -13.22
CA ALA A 197 7.63 5.77 -11.87
C ALA A 197 8.48 7.05 -11.71
N PRO A 198 8.04 8.04 -10.93
CA PRO A 198 8.89 9.15 -10.55
C PRO A 198 10.07 8.65 -9.70
N SER A 199 11.14 9.42 -9.65
CA SER A 199 12.32 9.07 -8.83
C SER A 199 12.12 9.32 -7.32
N ASN A 200 11.09 10.05 -6.94
CA ASN A 200 10.75 10.39 -5.56
C ASN A 200 9.32 10.96 -5.47
N GLY A 201 8.82 11.13 -4.24
CA GLY A 201 7.53 11.78 -3.97
C GLY A 201 6.39 10.80 -3.76
N THR A 202 5.18 11.24 -4.15
CA THR A 202 3.96 10.44 -4.07
C THR A 202 3.50 9.98 -5.45
N VAL A 203 2.80 8.86 -5.49
CA VAL A 203 2.25 8.23 -6.68
C VAL A 203 0.79 7.88 -6.49
N ASN A 204 0.09 7.69 -7.61
CA ASN A 204 -1.18 7.01 -7.62
C ASN A 204 -0.93 5.52 -7.82
N VAL A 205 -1.45 4.72 -6.91
CA VAL A 205 -1.38 3.26 -6.98
C VAL A 205 -2.71 2.74 -7.51
N CYS A 206 -2.68 1.91 -8.53
CA CYS A 206 -3.86 1.24 -9.06
C CYS A 206 -3.75 -0.26 -8.91
N TYR A 207 -4.80 -0.84 -8.40
CA TYR A 207 -4.93 -2.27 -8.20
C TYR A 207 -6.04 -2.83 -9.08
N VAL A 208 -5.69 -3.78 -9.92
CA VAL A 208 -6.64 -4.51 -10.77
C VAL A 208 -7.27 -5.63 -9.93
N ALA A 209 -8.46 -5.35 -9.41
CA ALA A 209 -9.15 -6.22 -8.45
C ALA A 209 -9.91 -7.36 -9.16
N ASN A 210 -11.18 -7.17 -9.47
CA ASN A 210 -12.07 -8.21 -9.95
C ASN A 210 -12.34 -8.06 -11.46
N ALA A 211 -12.36 -9.18 -12.18
CA ALA A 211 -12.83 -9.19 -13.56
C ALA A 211 -14.36 -9.01 -13.60
N VAL A 212 -14.83 -8.17 -14.52
CA VAL A 212 -16.24 -7.89 -14.74
C VAL A 212 -16.66 -8.50 -16.07
N GLN A 213 -17.66 -9.36 -16.04
CA GLN A 213 -18.26 -9.96 -17.24
C GLN A 213 -19.37 -9.08 -17.83
#